data_b82dbced8e52f60fa676dc67d03f285c
#
_entry.id   b82dbced8e52f60fa676dc67d03f285c
#
_cell.length_a   1.000
_cell.length_b   1.000
_cell.length_c   1.000
_cell.angle_alpha   90.00
_cell.angle_beta   90.00
_cell.angle_gamma   90.00
#
_symmetry.space_group_name_H-M   'P 1'
#
loop_
_entity.id
_entity.type
_entity.pdbx_description
1 polymer ?
#
loop_
_entity_poly.entity_id
_entity_poly.type
_entity_poly.pdbx_seq_one_letter_code
_entity_poly.pdbx_strand_id
1 'polypeptide(L)'
;MRRVVITGLGIISPIGNNFDEVTDALKTGRSGISFEPEYAENGFRSRVAGIPKINPADHIDKRHMRFMGVGAGYNYLAMQQAIADSGLEADEVSNVRTGLIMGSGGPSTANFHTAFDVVKNRGG
;
A
#
# COMPACT_ATOMS: atom_id res chain seq x y z
N MET A 1 -7.37 34.29 -3.28
CA MET A 1 -7.46 32.83 -3.44
C MET A 1 -6.28 32.22 -2.68
N ARG A 2 -6.51 31.22 -1.81
CA ARG A 2 -5.39 30.54 -1.11
C ARG A 2 -4.69 29.59 -2.10
N ARG A 3 -3.38 29.65 -2.16
CA ARG A 3 -2.60 28.70 -2.97
C ARG A 3 -2.43 27.40 -2.19
N VAL A 4 -2.55 26.28 -2.91
CA VAL A 4 -2.29 24.94 -2.38
C VAL A 4 -1.09 24.37 -3.13
N VAL A 5 -0.19 23.73 -2.40
CA VAL A 5 1.03 23.14 -2.95
C VAL A 5 1.15 21.69 -2.48
N ILE A 6 1.82 20.86 -3.28
CA ILE A 6 2.24 19.52 -2.91
C ILE A 6 3.63 19.66 -2.29
N THR A 7 3.82 19.15 -1.08
CA THR A 7 5.08 19.27 -0.33
C THR A 7 5.84 17.95 -0.24
N GLY A 8 5.20 16.82 -0.46
CA GLY A 8 5.85 15.53 -0.42
C GLY A 8 5.10 14.48 -1.21
N LEU A 9 5.82 13.50 -1.73
CA LEU A 9 5.31 12.37 -2.51
C LEU A 9 5.80 11.06 -1.91
N GLY A 10 4.93 10.05 -1.94
CA GLY A 10 5.28 8.68 -1.60
C GLY A 10 4.48 7.72 -2.45
N ILE A 11 5.12 6.63 -2.88
CA ILE A 11 4.50 5.67 -3.79
C ILE A 11 4.98 4.25 -3.51
N ILE A 12 4.03 3.32 -3.52
CA ILE A 12 4.25 1.88 -3.61
C ILE A 12 3.46 1.37 -4.80
N SER A 13 4.13 0.79 -5.77
CA SER A 13 3.50 0.33 -7.00
C SER A 13 4.19 -0.91 -7.60
N PRO A 14 3.55 -1.61 -8.56
CA PRO A 14 4.19 -2.72 -9.26
C PRO A 14 5.45 -2.36 -10.04
N ILE A 15 5.66 -1.09 -10.37
CA ILE A 15 6.84 -0.60 -11.13
C ILE A 15 7.94 -0.01 -10.25
N GLY A 16 7.70 0.16 -8.95
CA GLY A 16 8.69 0.64 -7.99
C GLY A 16 8.09 0.94 -6.63
N ASN A 17 8.94 0.95 -5.61
CA ASN A 17 8.57 1.13 -4.20
C ASN A 17 8.97 2.50 -3.65
N ASN A 18 9.43 3.40 -4.51
CA ASN A 18 9.78 4.78 -4.19
C ASN A 18 9.75 5.64 -5.48
N PHE A 19 9.92 6.94 -5.30
CA PHE A 19 9.87 7.92 -6.39
C PHE A 19 10.90 7.64 -7.49
N ASP A 20 12.13 7.29 -7.14
CA ASP A 20 13.21 7.09 -8.10
C ASP A 20 12.99 5.84 -8.95
N GLU A 21 12.61 4.72 -8.32
CA GLU A 21 12.31 3.47 -9.02
C GLU A 21 11.14 3.63 -10.00
N VAL A 22 10.08 4.31 -9.57
CA VAL A 22 8.91 4.56 -10.41
C VAL A 22 9.26 5.49 -11.56
N THR A 23 10.02 6.55 -11.29
CA THR A 23 10.49 7.48 -12.32
C THR A 23 11.35 6.78 -13.37
N ASP A 24 12.28 5.93 -12.94
CA ASP A 24 13.12 5.14 -13.86
C ASP A 24 12.27 4.17 -14.70
N ALA A 25 11.33 3.47 -14.06
CA ALA A 25 10.43 2.55 -14.75
C ALA A 25 9.60 3.27 -15.83
N LEU A 26 9.08 4.47 -15.52
CA LEU A 26 8.33 5.27 -16.49
C LEU A 26 9.21 5.76 -17.64
N LYS A 27 10.43 6.23 -17.35
CA LYS A 27 11.39 6.69 -18.38
C LYS A 27 11.82 5.56 -19.32
N THR A 28 11.99 4.36 -18.79
CA THR A 28 12.45 3.19 -19.55
C THR A 28 11.31 2.36 -20.15
N GLY A 29 10.06 2.68 -19.85
CA GLY A 29 8.89 1.88 -20.28
C GLY A 29 8.83 0.50 -19.62
N ARG A 30 9.41 0.31 -18.44
CA ARG A 30 9.43 -0.95 -17.72
C ARG A 30 8.05 -1.29 -17.18
N SER A 31 7.53 -2.47 -17.54
CA SER A 31 6.26 -2.98 -17.05
C SER A 31 6.40 -3.57 -15.64
N GLY A 32 5.39 -3.32 -14.80
CA GLY A 32 5.22 -3.98 -13.50
C GLY A 32 4.31 -5.21 -13.56
N ILE A 33 3.83 -5.59 -14.73
CA ILE A 33 3.00 -6.77 -14.91
C ILE A 33 3.89 -8.00 -15.04
N SER A 34 3.59 -9.02 -14.25
CA SER A 34 4.30 -10.30 -14.23
C SER A 34 3.34 -11.48 -14.18
N PHE A 35 3.84 -12.66 -14.56
CA PHE A 35 3.08 -13.90 -14.38
C PHE A 35 2.86 -14.16 -12.88
N GLU A 36 1.62 -14.55 -12.54
CA GLU A 36 1.20 -14.88 -11.19
C GLU A 36 0.85 -16.38 -11.12
N PRO A 37 1.69 -17.20 -10.49
CA PRO A 37 1.50 -18.64 -10.41
C PRO A 37 0.18 -19.03 -9.75
N GLU A 38 -0.21 -18.34 -8.69
CA GLU A 38 -1.45 -18.61 -7.95
C GLU A 38 -2.69 -18.44 -8.84
N TYR A 39 -2.66 -17.47 -9.76
CA TYR A 39 -3.76 -17.30 -10.73
C TYR A 39 -3.84 -18.46 -11.71
N ALA A 40 -2.69 -19.01 -12.10
CA ALA A 40 -2.66 -20.19 -12.98
C ALA A 40 -3.18 -21.44 -12.28
N GLU A 41 -2.76 -21.67 -11.03
CA GLU A 41 -3.19 -22.79 -10.19
C GLU A 41 -4.70 -22.77 -9.91
N ASN A 42 -5.26 -21.58 -9.69
CA ASN A 42 -6.69 -21.39 -9.46
C ASN A 42 -7.53 -21.32 -10.75
N GLY A 43 -6.92 -21.55 -11.94
CA GLY A 43 -7.63 -21.61 -13.20
C GLY A 43 -8.14 -20.25 -13.73
N PHE A 44 -7.57 -19.13 -13.29
CA PHE A 44 -7.94 -17.83 -13.84
C PHE A 44 -7.59 -17.70 -15.32
N ARG A 45 -8.46 -17.03 -16.08
CA ARG A 45 -8.21 -16.76 -17.52
C ARG A 45 -7.01 -15.86 -17.73
N SER A 46 -6.88 -14.79 -16.92
CA SER A 46 -5.68 -13.95 -16.87
C SER A 46 -4.74 -14.52 -15.82
N ARG A 47 -3.49 -14.76 -16.20
CA ARG A 47 -2.45 -15.31 -15.33
C ARG A 47 -1.36 -14.30 -15.04
N VAL A 48 -1.67 -13.03 -15.20
CA VAL A 48 -0.73 -11.92 -14.96
C VAL A 48 -1.34 -10.90 -14.04
N ALA A 49 -0.50 -10.28 -13.21
CA ALA A 49 -0.90 -9.23 -12.28
C ALA A 49 0.20 -8.18 -12.10
N GLY A 50 -0.19 -6.99 -11.68
CA GLY A 50 0.71 -5.95 -11.20
C GLY A 50 0.72 -5.94 -9.68
N ILE A 51 1.69 -6.62 -9.06
CA ILE A 51 1.82 -6.73 -7.60
C ILE A 51 3.09 -5.97 -7.17
N PRO A 52 2.99 -5.04 -6.19
CA PRO A 52 4.18 -4.41 -5.61
C PRO A 52 5.14 -5.43 -5.04
N LYS A 53 6.44 -5.27 -5.32
CA LYS A 53 7.51 -6.21 -4.90
C LYS A 53 8.05 -5.88 -3.51
N ILE A 54 7.18 -5.48 -2.60
CA ILE A 54 7.50 -5.18 -1.21
C ILE A 54 6.46 -5.85 -0.31
N ASN A 55 6.91 -6.50 0.75
CA ASN A 55 6.02 -7.02 1.76
C ASN A 55 5.93 -5.99 2.91
N PRO A 56 4.78 -5.35 3.15
CA PRO A 56 4.64 -4.36 4.22
C PRO A 56 5.00 -4.89 5.61
N ALA A 57 4.83 -6.19 5.85
CA ALA A 57 5.12 -6.80 7.14
C ALA A 57 6.62 -6.78 7.51
N ASP A 58 7.50 -6.60 6.54
CA ASP A 58 8.96 -6.51 6.77
C ASP A 58 9.39 -5.09 7.17
N HIS A 59 8.51 -4.11 6.99
CA HIS A 59 8.80 -2.68 7.18
C HIS A 59 7.92 -1.99 8.23
N ILE A 60 6.85 -2.64 8.68
CA ILE A 60 5.90 -2.09 9.64
C ILE A 60 5.97 -2.91 10.93
N ASP A 61 5.98 -2.22 12.09
CA ASP A 61 5.94 -2.88 13.39
C ASP A 61 4.76 -3.88 13.45
N LYS A 62 5.04 -5.10 13.91
CA LYS A 62 4.05 -6.20 14.00
C LYS A 62 2.80 -5.82 14.78
N ARG A 63 2.92 -4.92 15.76
CA ARG A 63 1.79 -4.43 16.57
C ARG A 63 0.80 -3.62 15.73
N HIS A 64 1.30 -2.89 14.73
CA HIS A 64 0.47 -2.14 13.80
C HIS A 64 0.00 -3.04 12.64
N MET A 65 0.91 -3.81 12.06
CA MET A 65 0.62 -4.65 10.89
C MET A 65 -0.51 -5.66 11.14
N ARG A 66 -0.66 -6.17 12.36
CA ARG A 66 -1.72 -7.13 12.72
C ARG A 66 -3.15 -6.62 12.49
N PHE A 67 -3.34 -5.30 12.42
CA PHE A 67 -4.63 -4.65 12.16
C PHE A 67 -4.79 -4.18 10.71
N MET A 68 -3.77 -4.38 9.88
CA MET A 68 -3.73 -3.89 8.51
C MET A 68 -3.91 -5.02 7.50
N GLY A 69 -4.75 -4.80 6.49
CA GLY A 69 -4.64 -5.57 5.26
C GLY A 69 -3.45 -5.07 4.43
N VAL A 70 -3.01 -5.87 3.47
CA VAL A 70 -1.84 -5.55 2.62
C VAL A 70 -1.96 -4.17 1.96
N GLY A 71 -3.14 -3.81 1.45
CA GLY A 71 -3.39 -2.49 0.86
C GLY A 71 -3.22 -1.33 1.85
N ALA A 72 -3.65 -1.51 3.12
CA ALA A 72 -3.42 -0.53 4.17
C ALA A 72 -1.92 -0.41 4.50
N GLY A 73 -1.19 -1.52 4.47
CA GLY A 73 0.27 -1.54 4.62
C GLY A 73 0.99 -0.75 3.52
N TYR A 74 0.59 -0.91 2.26
CA TYR A 74 1.14 -0.10 1.15
C TYR A 74 0.86 1.39 1.33
N ASN A 75 -0.36 1.75 1.71
CA ASN A 75 -0.73 3.12 2.00
C ASN A 75 0.10 3.72 3.15
N TYR A 76 0.33 2.94 4.21
CA TYR A 76 1.16 3.35 5.34
C TYR A 76 2.60 3.65 4.89
N LEU A 77 3.22 2.76 4.12
CA LEU A 77 4.59 2.94 3.61
C LEU A 77 4.69 4.15 2.66
N ALA A 78 3.74 4.31 1.75
CA ALA A 78 3.70 5.47 0.87
C ALA A 78 3.51 6.77 1.65
N MET A 79 2.68 6.79 2.70
CA MET A 79 2.51 7.96 3.56
C MET A 79 3.78 8.30 4.33
N GLN A 80 4.50 7.30 4.85
CA GLN A 80 5.80 7.55 5.50
C GLN A 80 6.81 8.20 4.55
N GLN A 81 6.86 7.77 3.28
CA GLN A 81 7.70 8.40 2.27
C GLN A 81 7.28 9.86 2.02
N ALA A 82 5.97 10.10 1.86
CA ALA A 82 5.46 11.45 1.62
C ALA A 82 5.76 12.42 2.78
N ILE A 83 5.66 11.94 4.02
CA ILE A 83 6.00 12.72 5.21
C ILE A 83 7.50 13.03 5.22
N ALA A 84 8.35 12.04 4.98
CA ALA A 84 9.79 12.23 4.93
C ALA A 84 10.21 13.20 3.81
N ASP A 85 9.61 13.08 2.62
CA ASP A 85 9.88 13.95 1.48
C ASP A 85 9.39 15.39 1.72
N SER A 86 8.32 15.59 2.47
CA SER A 86 7.77 16.91 2.77
C SER A 86 8.64 17.73 3.72
N GLY A 87 9.51 17.09 4.50
CA GLY A 87 10.29 17.73 5.54
C GLY A 87 9.48 18.25 6.75
N LEU A 88 8.23 17.80 6.89
CA LEU A 88 7.38 18.18 8.04
C LEU A 88 7.84 17.48 9.31
N GLU A 89 7.86 18.22 10.41
CA GLU A 89 8.15 17.69 11.74
C GLU A 89 6.94 16.94 12.32
N ALA A 90 7.17 16.09 13.32
CA ALA A 90 6.14 15.21 13.88
C ALA A 90 4.92 15.95 14.44
N ASP A 91 5.11 17.12 15.03
CA ASP A 91 4.04 17.98 15.57
C ASP A 91 3.27 18.72 14.46
N GLU A 92 3.88 18.96 13.31
CA GLU A 92 3.22 19.49 12.12
C GLU A 92 2.37 18.40 11.44
N VAL A 93 2.84 17.14 11.46
CA VAL A 93 2.09 15.99 10.92
C VAL A 93 0.91 15.63 11.83
N SER A 94 1.10 15.63 13.15
CA SER A 94 0.08 15.22 14.12
C SER A 94 -0.47 16.39 14.92
N ASN A 95 -1.40 17.14 14.34
CA ASN A 95 -2.06 18.28 15.00
C ASN A 95 -3.49 18.48 14.50
N VAL A 96 -4.25 19.37 15.16
CA VAL A 96 -5.66 19.64 14.87
C VAL A 96 -5.92 20.27 13.48
N ARG A 97 -4.90 20.71 12.78
CA ARG A 97 -4.99 21.32 11.45
C ARG A 97 -4.59 20.36 10.34
N THR A 98 -4.06 19.19 10.68
CA THR A 98 -3.65 18.16 9.72
C THR A 98 -4.72 17.08 9.63
N GLY A 99 -5.14 16.75 8.43
CA GLY A 99 -6.11 15.70 8.15
C GLY A 99 -5.49 14.59 7.31
N LEU A 100 -5.94 13.36 7.54
CA LEU A 100 -5.60 12.20 6.71
C LEU A 100 -6.81 11.81 5.87
N ILE A 101 -6.62 11.77 4.55
CA ILE A 101 -7.62 11.26 3.62
C ILE A 101 -7.02 10.06 2.89
N MET A 102 -7.59 8.89 3.10
CA MET A 102 -7.15 7.64 2.48
C MET A 102 -8.35 6.94 1.85
N GLY A 103 -8.10 6.19 0.78
CA GLY A 103 -9.13 5.44 0.08
C GLY A 103 -8.66 4.05 -0.30
N SER A 104 -9.61 3.13 -0.45
CA SER A 104 -9.39 1.79 -0.97
C SER A 104 -10.57 1.40 -1.86
N GLY A 105 -10.29 0.70 -2.95
CA GLY A 105 -11.33 0.21 -3.87
C GLY A 105 -12.19 -0.91 -3.28
N GLY A 106 -11.80 -1.48 -2.14
CA GLY A 106 -12.53 -2.53 -1.45
C GLY A 106 -11.84 -2.97 -0.15
N PRO A 107 -12.51 -3.78 0.67
CA PRO A 107 -11.93 -4.37 1.87
C PRO A 107 -10.85 -5.40 1.52
N SER A 108 -10.00 -5.73 2.50
CA SER A 108 -9.06 -6.85 2.38
C SER A 108 -9.81 -8.18 2.38
N THR A 109 -9.93 -8.81 1.22
CA THR A 109 -10.61 -10.11 1.08
C THR A 109 -9.92 -11.19 1.92
N ALA A 110 -8.58 -11.17 2.01
CA ALA A 110 -7.82 -12.10 2.85
C ALA A 110 -8.17 -11.94 4.34
N ASN A 111 -8.23 -10.71 4.85
CA ASN A 111 -8.62 -10.48 6.25
C ASN A 111 -10.07 -10.85 6.50
N PHE A 112 -10.95 -10.59 5.53
CA PHE A 112 -12.36 -10.98 5.62
C PHE A 112 -12.50 -12.50 5.69
N HIS A 113 -11.80 -13.24 4.83
CA HIS A 113 -11.78 -14.70 4.84
C HIS A 113 -11.26 -15.26 6.18
N THR A 114 -10.14 -14.69 6.67
CA THR A 114 -9.59 -15.07 7.98
C THR A 114 -10.59 -14.83 9.11
N ALA A 115 -11.25 -13.69 9.13
CA ALA A 115 -12.26 -13.38 10.13
C ALA A 115 -13.46 -14.35 10.07
N PHE A 116 -13.92 -14.68 8.87
CA PHE A 116 -14.98 -15.66 8.66
C PHE A 116 -14.60 -17.04 9.20
N ASP A 117 -13.38 -17.51 8.91
CA ASP A 117 -12.89 -18.80 9.40
C ASP A 117 -12.76 -18.83 10.93
N VAL A 118 -12.34 -17.73 11.56
CA VAL A 118 -12.27 -17.63 13.02
C VAL A 118 -13.67 -17.77 13.61
N VAL A 119 -14.65 -17.03 13.11
CA VAL A 119 -16.05 -17.10 13.60
C VAL A 119 -16.62 -18.48 13.39
N LYS A 120 -16.42 -19.09 12.22
CA LYS A 120 -16.93 -20.41 11.89
C LYS A 120 -16.34 -21.52 12.78
N ASN A 121 -15.05 -21.46 13.10
CA ASN A 121 -14.32 -22.53 13.77
C ASN A 121 -14.24 -22.36 15.30
N ARG A 122 -14.37 -21.15 15.81
CA ARG A 122 -14.18 -20.83 17.24
C ARG A 122 -15.43 -20.26 17.93
N GLY A 123 -16.46 -19.94 17.13
CA GLY A 123 -17.59 -19.15 17.60
C GLY A 123 -17.24 -17.67 17.73
N GLY A 124 -18.26 -16.81 17.80
CA GLY A 124 -18.10 -15.38 18.06
C GLY A 124 -17.94 -15.07 19.55
#